data_da0bfea7255a0357e6476d04209f1eff
#
_entry.id   da0bfea7255a0357e6476d04209f1eff
#
_cell.length_a   1.000
_cell.length_b   1.000
_cell.length_c   1.000
_cell.angle_alpha   90.00
_cell.angle_beta   90.00
_cell.angle_gamma   90.00
#
_symmetry.space_group_name_H-M   'P 1'
#
loop_
_entity.id
_entity.type
_entity.pdbx_description
1 polymer ?
#
loop_
_entity_poly.entity_id
_entity_poly.type
_entity_poly.pdbx_seq_one_letter_code
_entity_poly.pdbx_strand_id
1 'polypeptide(L)'
;MTAAVGDGSALPSREPLRVLVTGAGGMLAHDLVPRLRAAGHQVTAMGRADLDVTDPGECIAGVAGHDLVVNAAAHTAVDAAETEEAAAFAVNAVGPANLARACDHAGARMVQISTDYVFDGMATEPYAVDHPIAPRSAYGRTKAAGEWAVQALCSDHWIVRTAWLYGHGGPNFVSTMLRLAAERDTLSVVDDQRGQPTSTVDLSDLLLRLVDGDAPSATYHGTSSGETTWCGFARAVFEESGLDPARVLPTTTDAFPRPAPRPAYSVLSHDSLGRVGIAPVRDWRAGLTAHLLAR
;
A
#
# COMPACT_ATOMS: atom_id res chain seq x y z
N MET A 1 -6.98 46.40 22.17
CA MET A 1 -7.62 45.10 22.29
C MET A 1 -6.87 44.16 21.36
N THR A 2 -5.90 43.45 21.90
CA THR A 2 -5.06 42.47 21.21
C THR A 2 -5.79 41.14 21.26
N ALA A 3 -6.19 40.61 20.09
CA ALA A 3 -6.76 39.27 19.98
C ALA A 3 -5.63 38.25 20.21
N ALA A 4 -5.82 37.37 21.19
CA ALA A 4 -4.94 36.23 21.42
C ALA A 4 -5.04 35.24 20.26
N VAL A 5 -3.90 34.95 19.65
CA VAL A 5 -3.73 33.85 18.70
C VAL A 5 -3.89 32.54 19.49
N GLY A 6 -4.89 31.76 19.12
CA GLY A 6 -5.16 30.47 19.74
C GLY A 6 -3.96 29.52 19.57
N ASP A 7 -3.54 29.00 20.70
CA ASP A 7 -2.55 27.95 20.86
C ASP A 7 -3.00 26.71 20.06
N GLY A 8 -2.17 26.27 19.15
CA GLY A 8 -2.36 25.04 18.39
C GLY A 8 -2.30 23.85 19.36
N SER A 9 -3.45 23.44 19.88
CA SER A 9 -3.55 22.27 20.73
C SER A 9 -3.07 21.04 19.96
N ALA A 10 -1.89 20.53 20.34
CA ALA A 10 -1.45 19.19 19.97
C ALA A 10 -2.57 18.21 20.35
N LEU A 11 -2.97 17.36 19.40
CA LEU A 11 -3.90 16.27 19.68
C LEU A 11 -3.37 15.49 20.88
N PRO A 12 -4.25 15.03 21.81
CA PRO A 12 -3.81 14.27 22.96
C PRO A 12 -3.01 13.06 22.47
N SER A 13 -1.78 12.91 22.95
CA SER A 13 -0.93 11.77 22.64
C SER A 13 -1.65 10.51 23.13
N ARG A 14 -2.06 9.66 22.17
CA ARG A 14 -2.62 8.33 22.47
C ARG A 14 -1.58 7.53 23.27
N GLU A 15 -2.02 6.67 24.17
CA GLU A 15 -1.10 5.75 24.87
C GLU A 15 -0.31 4.90 23.85
N PRO A 16 0.98 4.64 24.10
CA PRO A 16 1.79 3.82 23.21
C PRO A 16 1.17 2.45 22.99
N LEU A 17 0.94 2.09 21.72
CA LEU A 17 0.43 0.78 21.33
C LEU A 17 1.58 -0.23 21.18
N ARG A 18 1.29 -1.50 21.47
CA ARG A 18 2.13 -2.64 21.07
C ARG A 18 1.68 -3.07 19.67
N VAL A 19 2.54 -2.85 18.68
CA VAL A 19 2.23 -3.03 17.27
C VAL A 19 3.03 -4.20 16.70
N LEU A 20 2.35 -5.19 16.14
CA LEU A 20 2.96 -6.22 15.31
C LEU A 20 2.92 -5.77 13.84
N VAL A 21 4.06 -5.81 13.15
CA VAL A 21 4.14 -5.61 11.69
C VAL A 21 4.63 -6.91 11.06
N THR A 22 3.78 -7.57 10.26
CA THR A 22 4.18 -8.75 9.47
C THR A 22 4.77 -8.33 8.13
N GLY A 23 5.53 -9.21 7.48
CA GLY A 23 6.20 -8.87 6.24
C GLY A 23 7.35 -7.85 6.44
N ALA A 24 8.07 -7.94 7.56
CA ALA A 24 9.11 -7.01 7.98
C ALA A 24 10.26 -6.82 6.97
N GLY A 25 10.52 -7.78 6.09
CA GLY A 25 11.48 -7.66 4.98
C GLY A 25 10.96 -6.90 3.76
N GLY A 26 9.70 -6.46 3.77
CA GLY A 26 9.06 -5.76 2.66
C GLY A 26 9.31 -4.25 2.65
N MET A 27 9.07 -3.66 1.47
CA MET A 27 9.32 -2.23 1.21
C MET A 27 8.49 -1.31 2.12
N LEU A 28 7.21 -1.64 2.39
CA LEU A 28 6.39 -0.83 3.29
C LEU A 28 6.90 -0.90 4.74
N ALA A 29 7.23 -2.10 5.24
CA ALA A 29 7.70 -2.27 6.62
C ALA A 29 9.02 -1.52 6.88
N HIS A 30 9.88 -1.39 5.86
CA HIS A 30 11.13 -0.62 5.94
C HIS A 30 10.88 0.84 6.38
N ASP A 31 9.83 1.48 5.88
CA ASP A 31 9.50 2.87 6.20
C ASP A 31 8.51 2.99 7.36
N LEU A 32 7.59 2.04 7.50
CA LEU A 32 6.55 2.06 8.53
C LEU A 32 7.10 1.81 9.93
N VAL A 33 7.97 0.80 10.09
CA VAL A 33 8.49 0.40 11.42
C VAL A 33 9.24 1.53 12.12
N PRO A 34 10.19 2.24 11.48
CA PRO A 34 10.83 3.40 12.10
C PRO A 34 9.86 4.52 12.48
N ARG A 35 8.82 4.75 11.66
CA ARG A 35 7.82 5.80 11.92
C ARG A 35 6.94 5.48 13.12
N LEU A 36 6.45 4.25 13.22
CA LEU A 36 5.70 3.80 14.38
C LEU A 36 6.53 3.92 15.67
N ARG A 37 7.81 3.56 15.63
CA ARG A 37 8.73 3.71 16.77
C ARG A 37 8.97 5.17 17.12
N ALA A 38 9.16 6.03 16.11
CA ALA A 38 9.34 7.47 16.32
C ALA A 38 8.09 8.15 16.90
N ALA A 39 6.88 7.62 16.60
CA ALA A 39 5.63 8.03 17.21
C ALA A 39 5.42 7.48 18.64
N GLY A 40 6.38 6.72 19.17
CA GLY A 40 6.36 6.22 20.56
C GLY A 40 5.75 4.82 20.71
N HIS A 41 5.33 4.15 19.63
CA HIS A 41 4.78 2.81 19.72
C HIS A 41 5.88 1.74 19.96
N GLN A 42 5.51 0.64 20.63
CA GLN A 42 6.35 -0.54 20.79
C GLN A 42 6.13 -1.46 19.59
N VAL A 43 7.14 -1.62 18.72
CA VAL A 43 6.98 -2.32 17.44
C VAL A 43 7.77 -3.62 17.42
N THR A 44 7.05 -4.73 17.25
CA THR A 44 7.56 -6.05 16.89
C THR A 44 7.41 -6.20 15.37
N ALA A 45 8.53 -6.37 14.67
CA ALA A 45 8.54 -6.54 13.22
C ALA A 45 8.96 -7.98 12.90
N MET A 46 8.07 -8.74 12.26
CA MET A 46 8.27 -10.17 11.96
C MET A 46 8.29 -10.42 10.46
N GLY A 47 9.36 -11.05 9.98
CA GLY A 47 9.47 -11.58 8.63
C GLY A 47 8.91 -13.00 8.55
N ARG A 48 8.95 -13.60 7.34
CA ARG A 48 8.44 -14.96 7.10
C ARG A 48 9.12 -16.03 7.97
N ALA A 49 10.39 -15.83 8.32
CA ALA A 49 11.12 -16.78 9.16
C ALA A 49 10.72 -16.71 10.65
N ASP A 50 10.12 -15.60 11.07
CA ASP A 50 9.70 -15.34 12.45
C ASP A 50 8.21 -15.66 12.65
N LEU A 51 7.40 -15.48 11.61
CA LEU A 51 5.96 -15.74 11.58
C LEU A 51 5.52 -16.09 10.15
N ASP A 52 5.19 -17.34 9.90
CA ASP A 52 4.49 -17.74 8.68
C ASP A 52 2.98 -17.48 8.84
N VAL A 53 2.48 -16.45 8.14
CA VAL A 53 1.07 -16.07 8.21
C VAL A 53 0.12 -17.19 7.74
N THR A 54 0.62 -18.19 7.02
CA THR A 54 -0.17 -19.35 6.58
C THR A 54 -0.37 -20.39 7.68
N ASP A 55 0.41 -20.33 8.77
CA ASP A 55 0.25 -21.18 9.96
C ASP A 55 -0.64 -20.47 11.00
N PRO A 56 -1.82 -21.03 11.33
CA PRO A 56 -2.73 -20.43 12.30
C PRO A 56 -2.17 -20.41 13.73
N GLY A 57 -1.32 -21.38 14.10
CA GLY A 57 -0.71 -21.44 15.43
C GLY A 57 0.33 -20.35 15.62
N GLU A 58 1.17 -20.10 14.59
CA GLU A 58 2.12 -19.00 14.59
C GLU A 58 1.42 -17.64 14.61
N CYS A 59 0.30 -17.48 13.89
CA CYS A 59 -0.51 -16.26 13.93
C CYS A 59 -1.05 -15.98 15.33
N ILE A 60 -1.62 -16.99 16.01
CA ILE A 60 -2.13 -16.85 17.37
C ILE A 60 -1.00 -16.44 18.34
N ALA A 61 0.14 -17.11 18.28
CA ALA A 61 1.28 -16.81 19.13
C ALA A 61 1.88 -15.42 18.85
N GLY A 62 1.99 -15.04 17.58
CA GLY A 62 2.57 -13.77 17.17
C GLY A 62 1.68 -12.57 17.50
N VAL A 63 0.35 -12.71 17.41
CA VAL A 63 -0.60 -11.63 17.72
C VAL A 63 -0.74 -11.42 19.23
N ALA A 64 -0.51 -12.45 20.04
CA ALA A 64 -0.68 -12.39 21.48
C ALA A 64 0.09 -11.21 22.11
N GLY A 65 -0.62 -10.42 22.91
CA GLY A 65 -0.02 -9.27 23.60
C GLY A 65 0.20 -8.02 22.74
N HIS A 66 -0.29 -7.97 21.50
CA HIS A 66 -0.29 -6.76 20.66
C HIS A 66 -1.68 -6.11 20.63
N ASP A 67 -1.71 -4.79 20.50
CA ASP A 67 -2.92 -3.98 20.44
C ASP A 67 -3.33 -3.69 18.99
N LEU A 68 -2.35 -3.72 18.08
CA LEU A 68 -2.50 -3.46 16.65
C LEU A 68 -1.64 -4.43 15.84
N VAL A 69 -2.18 -4.98 14.77
CA VAL A 69 -1.45 -5.81 13.81
C VAL A 69 -1.50 -5.16 12.44
N VAL A 70 -0.35 -4.83 11.86
CA VAL A 70 -0.26 -4.36 10.46
C VAL A 70 0.22 -5.52 9.59
N ASN A 71 -0.69 -6.09 8.80
CA ASN A 71 -0.34 -7.14 7.85
C ASN A 71 0.15 -6.54 6.53
N ALA A 72 1.47 -6.47 6.39
CA ALA A 72 2.16 -6.12 5.14
C ALA A 72 2.76 -7.35 4.43
N ALA A 73 2.54 -8.56 4.96
CA ALA A 73 2.93 -9.79 4.28
C ALA A 73 2.01 -10.05 3.07
N ALA A 74 2.59 -10.28 1.90
CA ALA A 74 1.84 -10.60 0.68
C ALA A 74 2.73 -11.30 -0.36
N HIS A 75 2.10 -12.13 -1.18
CA HIS A 75 2.66 -12.58 -2.45
C HIS A 75 2.38 -11.48 -3.50
N THR A 76 3.39 -10.71 -3.87
CA THR A 76 3.25 -9.51 -4.74
C THR A 76 3.72 -9.72 -6.17
N ALA A 77 4.19 -10.93 -6.52
CA ALA A 77 4.62 -11.27 -7.87
C ALA A 77 3.38 -11.49 -8.77
N VAL A 78 2.82 -10.38 -9.29
CA VAL A 78 1.53 -10.36 -10.02
C VAL A 78 1.50 -11.35 -11.19
N ASP A 79 2.59 -11.42 -11.99
CA ASP A 79 2.67 -12.32 -13.14
C ASP A 79 2.85 -13.78 -12.72
N ALA A 80 3.65 -14.07 -11.70
CA ALA A 80 3.82 -15.42 -11.17
C ALA A 80 2.53 -15.97 -10.53
N ALA A 81 1.71 -15.11 -9.95
CA ALA A 81 0.44 -15.51 -9.37
C ALA A 81 -0.52 -16.16 -10.39
N GLU A 82 -0.41 -15.86 -11.70
CA GLU A 82 -1.26 -16.49 -12.71
C GLU A 82 -0.98 -18.01 -12.88
N THR A 83 0.22 -18.44 -12.56
CA THR A 83 0.63 -19.87 -12.62
C THR A 83 0.76 -20.50 -11.23
N GLU A 84 0.88 -19.68 -10.19
CA GLU A 84 1.08 -20.09 -8.79
C GLU A 84 -0.07 -19.61 -7.89
N GLU A 85 -1.31 -19.56 -8.41
CA GLU A 85 -2.46 -18.96 -7.70
C GLU A 85 -2.70 -19.59 -6.34
N ALA A 86 -2.48 -20.90 -6.18
CA ALA A 86 -2.63 -21.57 -4.89
C ALA A 86 -1.63 -21.06 -3.83
N ALA A 87 -0.37 -20.82 -4.20
CA ALA A 87 0.63 -20.26 -3.31
C ALA A 87 0.32 -18.78 -2.98
N ALA A 88 -0.10 -18.00 -3.99
CA ALA A 88 -0.55 -16.63 -3.79
C ALA A 88 -1.79 -16.58 -2.87
N PHE A 89 -2.76 -17.50 -3.03
CA PHE A 89 -3.96 -17.58 -2.20
C PHE A 89 -3.61 -17.93 -0.74
N ALA A 90 -2.69 -18.86 -0.50
CA ALA A 90 -2.26 -19.20 0.85
C ALA A 90 -1.75 -17.96 1.60
N VAL A 91 -0.91 -17.13 0.96
CA VAL A 91 -0.35 -15.93 1.60
C VAL A 91 -1.35 -14.77 1.63
N ASN A 92 -2.09 -14.53 0.53
CA ASN A 92 -2.90 -13.33 0.37
C ASN A 92 -4.33 -13.45 0.91
N ALA A 93 -4.83 -14.69 1.13
CA ALA A 93 -6.18 -14.94 1.63
C ALA A 93 -6.18 -15.74 2.93
N VAL A 94 -5.52 -16.92 2.98
CA VAL A 94 -5.47 -17.75 4.21
C VAL A 94 -4.68 -17.02 5.30
N GLY A 95 -3.54 -16.40 4.96
CA GLY A 95 -2.75 -15.60 5.90
C GLY A 95 -3.56 -14.49 6.59
N PRO A 96 -4.20 -13.58 5.85
CA PRO A 96 -5.12 -12.60 6.42
C PRO A 96 -6.25 -13.20 7.26
N ALA A 97 -6.83 -14.35 6.84
CA ALA A 97 -7.86 -15.03 7.61
C ALA A 97 -7.35 -15.53 8.98
N ASN A 98 -6.13 -16.08 9.02
CA ASN A 98 -5.50 -16.55 10.26
C ASN A 98 -5.19 -15.36 11.19
N LEU A 99 -4.59 -14.29 10.67
CA LEU A 99 -4.32 -13.08 11.44
C LEU A 99 -5.60 -12.43 11.95
N ALA A 100 -6.65 -12.35 11.11
CA ALA A 100 -7.94 -11.76 11.49
C ALA A 100 -8.59 -12.52 12.67
N ARG A 101 -8.60 -13.87 12.63
CA ARG A 101 -9.08 -14.68 13.76
C ARG A 101 -8.24 -14.47 15.02
N ALA A 102 -6.91 -14.40 14.87
CA ALA A 102 -6.02 -14.18 15.99
C ALA A 102 -6.23 -12.79 16.61
N CYS A 103 -6.42 -11.74 15.79
CA CYS A 103 -6.71 -10.39 16.23
C CYS A 103 -8.04 -10.31 16.96
N ASP A 104 -9.12 -10.87 16.39
CA ASP A 104 -10.45 -10.87 17.02
C ASP A 104 -10.43 -11.59 18.38
N HIS A 105 -9.74 -12.74 18.47
CA HIS A 105 -9.56 -13.47 19.72
C HIS A 105 -8.76 -12.69 20.77
N ALA A 106 -7.74 -11.95 20.35
CA ALA A 106 -6.88 -11.16 21.24
C ALA A 106 -7.44 -9.79 21.59
N GLY A 107 -8.52 -9.33 20.92
CA GLY A 107 -9.03 -7.97 21.02
C GLY A 107 -8.11 -6.94 20.37
N ALA A 108 -7.27 -7.35 19.43
CA ALA A 108 -6.35 -6.47 18.70
C ALA A 108 -7.00 -5.96 17.42
N ARG A 109 -6.74 -4.70 17.05
CA ARG A 109 -7.12 -4.16 15.73
C ARG A 109 -6.23 -4.70 14.63
N MET A 110 -6.78 -4.95 13.45
CA MET A 110 -6.02 -5.38 12.28
C MET A 110 -6.00 -4.35 11.16
N VAL A 111 -4.82 -4.03 10.64
CA VAL A 111 -4.64 -3.30 9.37
C VAL A 111 -4.25 -4.29 8.28
N GLN A 112 -5.09 -4.46 7.27
CA GLN A 112 -4.81 -5.27 6.09
C GLN A 112 -4.40 -4.39 4.92
N ILE A 113 -3.17 -4.51 4.45
CA ILE A 113 -2.75 -3.85 3.22
C ILE A 113 -3.30 -4.60 2.02
N SER A 114 -4.04 -3.88 1.16
CA SER A 114 -4.65 -4.40 -0.06
C SER A 114 -4.23 -3.59 -1.30
N THR A 115 -4.92 -3.74 -2.42
CA THR A 115 -4.50 -3.27 -3.73
C THR A 115 -5.67 -2.75 -4.56
N ASP A 116 -5.36 -1.88 -5.52
CA ASP A 116 -6.23 -1.46 -6.61
C ASP A 116 -6.65 -2.61 -7.55
N TYR A 117 -5.89 -3.72 -7.60
CA TYR A 117 -6.18 -4.91 -8.41
C TYR A 117 -7.45 -5.67 -7.97
N VAL A 118 -8.08 -5.28 -6.89
CA VAL A 118 -9.40 -5.83 -6.49
C VAL A 118 -10.52 -5.36 -7.41
N PHE A 119 -10.31 -4.30 -8.18
CA PHE A 119 -11.26 -3.77 -9.17
C PHE A 119 -11.00 -4.32 -10.58
N ASP A 120 -11.95 -4.11 -11.50
CA ASP A 120 -11.86 -4.61 -12.88
C ASP A 120 -10.88 -3.82 -13.78
N GLY A 121 -10.46 -2.62 -13.36
CA GLY A 121 -9.52 -1.80 -14.12
C GLY A 121 -10.11 -1.12 -15.35
N MET A 122 -11.45 -0.98 -15.45
CA MET A 122 -12.17 -0.47 -16.63
C MET A 122 -12.93 0.84 -16.36
N ALA A 123 -12.86 1.41 -15.16
CA ALA A 123 -13.51 2.66 -14.85
C ALA A 123 -12.92 3.84 -15.64
N THR A 124 -13.66 4.94 -15.69
CA THR A 124 -13.25 6.21 -16.31
C THR A 124 -13.18 7.35 -15.28
N GLU A 125 -13.50 7.04 -14.03
CA GLU A 125 -13.42 7.92 -12.87
C GLU A 125 -12.87 7.15 -11.66
N PRO A 126 -12.35 7.83 -10.63
CA PRO A 126 -11.74 7.16 -9.50
C PRO A 126 -12.68 6.18 -8.79
N TYR A 127 -12.20 4.96 -8.54
CA TYR A 127 -12.95 3.92 -7.83
C TYR A 127 -13.31 4.37 -6.42
N ALA A 128 -14.58 4.37 -6.07
CA ALA A 128 -15.04 4.54 -4.69
C ALA A 128 -14.73 3.29 -3.86
N VAL A 129 -14.65 3.41 -2.52
CA VAL A 129 -14.33 2.27 -1.64
C VAL A 129 -15.39 1.17 -1.68
N ASP A 130 -16.63 1.53 -1.96
CA ASP A 130 -17.81 0.66 -2.07
C ASP A 130 -18.10 0.21 -3.51
N HIS A 131 -17.26 0.59 -4.48
CA HIS A 131 -17.37 0.08 -5.83
C HIS A 131 -17.26 -1.46 -5.83
N PRO A 132 -18.09 -2.19 -6.61
CA PRO A 132 -18.05 -3.65 -6.64
C PRO A 132 -16.66 -4.21 -6.96
N ILE A 133 -16.20 -5.15 -6.14
CA ILE A 133 -14.95 -5.87 -6.36
C ILE A 133 -15.11 -6.85 -7.52
N ALA A 134 -14.25 -6.75 -8.54
CA ALA A 134 -14.29 -7.56 -9.75
C ALA A 134 -12.87 -7.84 -10.30
N PRO A 135 -11.98 -8.51 -9.53
CA PRO A 135 -10.58 -8.68 -9.89
C PRO A 135 -10.39 -9.54 -11.14
N ARG A 136 -9.55 -9.11 -12.06
CA ARG A 136 -9.29 -9.80 -13.33
C ARG A 136 -8.03 -10.68 -13.30
N SER A 137 -7.11 -10.45 -12.37
CA SER A 137 -5.87 -11.22 -12.21
C SER A 137 -5.94 -12.16 -11.02
N ALA A 138 -5.13 -13.23 -11.01
CA ALA A 138 -4.98 -14.14 -9.87
C ALA A 138 -4.54 -13.39 -8.62
N TYR A 139 -3.58 -12.47 -8.75
CA TYR A 139 -3.18 -11.59 -7.65
C TYR A 139 -4.36 -10.82 -7.06
N GLY A 140 -5.14 -10.14 -7.91
CA GLY A 140 -6.32 -9.39 -7.48
C GLY A 140 -7.36 -10.28 -6.79
N ARG A 141 -7.65 -11.49 -7.33
CA ARG A 141 -8.58 -12.46 -6.72
C ARG A 141 -8.13 -12.89 -5.34
N THR A 142 -6.84 -13.22 -5.18
CA THR A 142 -6.30 -13.65 -3.89
C THR A 142 -6.32 -12.53 -2.86
N LYS A 143 -6.04 -11.27 -3.26
CA LYS A 143 -6.11 -10.10 -2.37
C LYS A 143 -7.56 -9.78 -1.99
N ALA A 144 -8.51 -9.84 -2.92
CA ALA A 144 -9.94 -9.65 -2.64
C ALA A 144 -10.48 -10.69 -1.65
N ALA A 145 -10.08 -11.97 -1.81
CA ALA A 145 -10.43 -13.02 -0.86
C ALA A 145 -9.88 -12.72 0.56
N GLY A 146 -8.68 -12.14 0.66
CA GLY A 146 -8.11 -11.67 1.93
C GLY A 146 -8.92 -10.54 2.56
N GLU A 147 -9.39 -9.56 1.77
CA GLU A 147 -10.27 -8.49 2.27
C GLU A 147 -11.57 -9.07 2.86
N TRP A 148 -12.24 -9.96 2.12
CA TRP A 148 -13.47 -10.60 2.60
C TRP A 148 -13.24 -11.42 3.87
N ALA A 149 -12.11 -12.11 3.97
CA ALA A 149 -11.78 -12.87 5.17
C ALA A 149 -11.59 -11.95 6.39
N VAL A 150 -10.87 -10.82 6.23
CA VAL A 150 -10.67 -9.85 7.31
C VAL A 150 -11.99 -9.23 7.74
N GLN A 151 -12.83 -8.79 6.80
CA GLN A 151 -14.17 -8.23 7.08
C GLN A 151 -15.06 -9.21 7.85
N ALA A 152 -14.99 -10.50 7.51
CA ALA A 152 -15.83 -11.52 8.14
C ALA A 152 -15.33 -12.01 9.51
N LEU A 153 -14.01 -11.89 9.80
CA LEU A 153 -13.36 -12.57 10.91
C LEU A 153 -12.75 -11.66 11.97
N CYS A 154 -12.62 -10.35 11.69
CA CYS A 154 -12.09 -9.39 12.64
C CYS A 154 -13.02 -8.18 12.68
N SER A 155 -13.64 -7.96 13.85
CA SER A 155 -14.62 -6.89 14.03
C SER A 155 -14.00 -5.50 14.03
N ASP A 156 -12.74 -5.37 14.48
CA ASP A 156 -12.00 -4.11 14.52
C ASP A 156 -10.84 -4.15 13.51
N HIS A 157 -11.08 -3.61 12.29
CA HIS A 157 -10.11 -3.66 11.22
C HIS A 157 -10.12 -2.43 10.32
N TRP A 158 -8.97 -2.19 9.70
CA TRP A 158 -8.84 -1.32 8.53
C TRP A 158 -8.33 -2.12 7.35
N ILE A 159 -9.00 -2.02 6.21
CA ILE A 159 -8.48 -2.46 4.92
C ILE A 159 -7.95 -1.23 4.21
N VAL A 160 -6.66 -1.21 3.88
CA VAL A 160 -6.05 -0.08 3.18
C VAL A 160 -5.60 -0.52 1.80
N ARG A 161 -6.37 -0.12 0.77
CA ARG A 161 -6.02 -0.38 -0.63
C ARG A 161 -5.03 0.67 -1.11
N THR A 162 -3.96 0.23 -1.73
CA THR A 162 -2.91 1.09 -2.27
C THR A 162 -2.53 0.65 -3.69
N ALA A 163 -1.72 1.45 -4.39
CA ALA A 163 -1.31 1.20 -5.76
C ALA A 163 0.12 1.68 -6.03
N TRP A 164 0.82 1.04 -6.95
CA TRP A 164 2.10 1.46 -7.53
C TRP A 164 3.14 1.87 -6.48
N LEU A 165 3.28 1.06 -5.42
CA LEU A 165 4.18 1.37 -4.31
C LEU A 165 5.65 1.43 -4.77
N TYR A 166 6.36 2.44 -4.27
CA TYR A 166 7.81 2.59 -4.38
C TYR A 166 8.41 3.11 -3.08
N GLY A 167 9.66 2.76 -2.83
CA GLY A 167 10.37 3.14 -1.60
C GLY A 167 11.81 2.64 -1.60
N HIS A 168 12.54 2.86 -0.50
CA HIS A 168 13.96 2.49 -0.39
C HIS A 168 14.18 1.01 -0.02
N GLY A 169 13.18 0.35 0.55
CA GLY A 169 13.29 -1.00 1.12
C GLY A 169 13.27 -2.16 0.13
N GLY A 170 13.47 -1.92 -1.18
CA GLY A 170 13.48 -3.00 -2.17
C GLY A 170 13.39 -2.53 -3.62
N PRO A 171 13.45 -3.47 -4.58
CA PRO A 171 13.32 -3.15 -5.99
C PRO A 171 11.93 -2.59 -6.30
N ASN A 172 11.88 -1.51 -7.08
CA ASN A 172 10.65 -0.83 -7.45
C ASN A 172 10.80 -0.15 -8.83
N PHE A 173 9.71 0.46 -9.30
CA PHE A 173 9.70 1.10 -10.61
C PHE A 173 10.72 2.25 -10.71
N VAL A 174 10.81 3.12 -9.69
CA VAL A 174 11.73 4.27 -9.70
C VAL A 174 13.19 3.81 -9.81
N SER A 175 13.61 2.86 -8.96
CA SER A 175 14.96 2.30 -9.00
C SER A 175 15.26 1.59 -10.33
N THR A 176 14.25 0.94 -10.92
CA THR A 176 14.35 0.28 -12.22
C THR A 176 14.54 1.30 -13.33
N MET A 177 13.77 2.40 -13.35
CA MET A 177 13.92 3.45 -14.36
C MET A 177 15.31 4.09 -14.33
N LEU A 178 15.83 4.39 -13.14
CA LEU A 178 17.16 4.98 -12.98
C LEU A 178 18.27 4.04 -13.40
N ARG A 179 18.17 2.74 -13.08
CA ARG A 179 19.13 1.74 -13.55
C ARG A 179 19.11 1.63 -15.07
N LEU A 180 17.93 1.51 -15.66
CA LEU A 180 17.79 1.42 -17.11
C LEU A 180 18.24 2.70 -17.84
N ALA A 181 18.07 3.87 -17.23
CA ALA A 181 18.56 5.13 -17.77
C ALA A 181 20.08 5.18 -17.93
N ALA A 182 20.82 4.46 -17.08
CA ALA A 182 22.28 4.33 -17.19
C ALA A 182 22.72 3.29 -18.24
N GLU A 183 21.82 2.34 -18.60
CA GLU A 183 22.14 1.23 -19.49
C GLU A 183 21.66 1.44 -20.94
N ARG A 184 20.71 2.35 -21.19
CA ARG A 184 20.02 2.51 -22.47
C ARG A 184 19.81 3.98 -22.83
N ASP A 185 19.92 4.30 -24.10
CA ASP A 185 19.66 5.65 -24.60
C ASP A 185 18.19 6.05 -24.53
N THR A 186 17.28 5.11 -24.79
CA THR A 186 15.83 5.32 -24.72
C THR A 186 15.13 4.16 -24.04
N LEU A 187 13.96 4.43 -23.43
CA LEU A 187 13.10 3.43 -22.79
C LEU A 187 11.68 3.53 -23.35
N SER A 188 11.09 2.39 -23.74
CA SER A 188 9.67 2.34 -24.08
C SER A 188 8.87 1.96 -22.82
N VAL A 189 7.90 2.78 -22.44
CA VAL A 189 7.08 2.60 -21.24
C VAL A 189 5.60 2.75 -21.62
N VAL A 190 4.73 1.86 -21.07
CA VAL A 190 3.30 1.87 -21.37
C VAL A 190 2.63 3.18 -20.94
N ASP A 191 1.76 3.73 -21.80
CA ASP A 191 1.11 5.02 -21.62
C ASP A 191 -0.43 4.90 -21.58
N ASP A 192 -0.95 3.69 -21.71
CA ASP A 192 -2.37 3.33 -21.69
C ASP A 192 -2.83 2.70 -20.37
N GLN A 193 -2.01 2.75 -19.32
CA GLN A 193 -2.35 2.34 -17.96
C GLN A 193 -2.22 3.55 -17.04
N ARG A 194 -3.31 3.91 -16.37
CA ARG A 194 -3.42 5.08 -15.50
C ARG A 194 -3.64 4.68 -14.04
N GLY A 195 -2.87 5.29 -13.12
CA GLY A 195 -2.92 4.97 -11.70
C GLY A 195 -2.22 6.05 -10.85
N GLN A 196 -1.90 5.68 -9.61
CA GLN A 196 -1.38 6.58 -8.58
C GLN A 196 -0.09 6.03 -7.98
N PRO A 197 1.10 6.51 -8.43
CA PRO A 197 2.35 6.16 -7.76
C PRO A 197 2.32 6.58 -6.30
N THR A 198 2.59 5.66 -5.38
CA THR A 198 2.51 5.93 -3.94
C THR A 198 3.82 5.59 -3.26
N SER A 199 4.41 6.57 -2.57
CA SER A 199 5.60 6.36 -1.75
C SER A 199 5.24 5.55 -0.49
N THR A 200 6.07 4.57 -0.13
CA THR A 200 5.91 3.83 1.14
C THR A 200 6.06 4.73 2.37
N VAL A 201 6.81 5.82 2.26
CA VAL A 201 6.91 6.89 3.26
C VAL A 201 5.53 7.52 3.49
N ASP A 202 4.88 7.94 2.42
CA ASP A 202 3.60 8.63 2.48
C ASP A 202 2.45 7.71 2.91
N LEU A 203 2.47 6.45 2.47
CA LEU A 203 1.53 5.44 2.95
C LEU A 203 1.72 5.18 4.45
N SER A 204 2.98 5.13 4.93
CA SER A 204 3.28 4.95 6.35
C SER A 204 2.75 6.13 7.19
N ASP A 205 2.88 7.36 6.69
CA ASP A 205 2.35 8.55 7.35
C ASP A 205 0.81 8.55 7.37
N LEU A 206 0.14 8.02 6.33
CA LEU A 206 -1.31 7.82 6.35
C LEU A 206 -1.72 6.77 7.39
N LEU A 207 -1.02 5.63 7.45
CA LEU A 207 -1.30 4.58 8.44
C LEU A 207 -1.18 5.12 9.87
N LEU A 208 -0.16 5.93 10.17
CA LEU A 208 -0.04 6.62 11.45
C LEU A 208 -1.24 7.53 11.73
N ARG A 209 -1.66 8.34 10.76
CA ARG A 209 -2.84 9.21 10.93
C ARG A 209 -4.13 8.44 11.18
N LEU A 210 -4.30 7.24 10.59
CA LEU A 210 -5.41 6.35 10.90
C LEU A 210 -5.33 5.84 12.35
N VAL A 211 -4.13 5.48 12.81
CA VAL A 211 -3.86 5.00 14.18
C VAL A 211 -4.12 6.11 15.18
N ASP A 212 -3.49 7.29 15.02
CA ASP A 212 -3.57 8.42 15.95
C ASP A 212 -4.97 9.03 16.00
N GLY A 213 -5.67 9.06 14.84
CA GLY A 213 -7.03 9.57 14.73
C GLY A 213 -8.12 8.61 15.19
N ASP A 214 -7.76 7.40 15.63
CA ASP A 214 -8.70 6.33 15.97
C ASP A 214 -9.83 6.17 14.94
N ALA A 215 -9.43 6.08 13.67
CA ALA A 215 -10.36 6.00 12.56
C ALA A 215 -11.31 4.80 12.75
N PRO A 216 -12.60 4.90 12.39
CA PRO A 216 -13.53 3.78 12.50
C PRO A 216 -13.12 2.60 11.61
N SER A 217 -13.49 1.39 12.00
CA SER A 217 -13.30 0.17 11.22
C SER A 217 -13.98 0.31 9.86
N ALA A 218 -13.18 0.29 8.79
CA ALA A 218 -13.65 0.48 7.41
C ALA A 218 -12.57 0.13 6.38
N THR A 219 -12.94 0.22 5.11
CA THR A 219 -11.98 0.24 3.98
C THR A 219 -11.60 1.68 3.65
N TYR A 220 -10.30 1.91 3.48
CA TYR A 220 -9.70 3.18 3.08
C TYR A 220 -8.85 3.01 1.83
N HIS A 221 -8.73 4.06 1.04
CA HIS A 221 -7.81 4.13 -0.07
C HIS A 221 -6.57 4.94 0.32
N GLY A 222 -5.41 4.29 0.31
CA GLY A 222 -4.13 4.83 0.73
C GLY A 222 -3.18 5.04 -0.45
N THR A 223 -3.63 5.76 -1.47
CA THR A 223 -2.80 6.18 -2.61
C THR A 223 -2.48 7.66 -2.56
N SER A 224 -1.42 8.08 -3.24
CA SER A 224 -1.14 9.51 -3.45
C SER A 224 -2.26 10.20 -4.21
N SER A 225 -2.43 11.50 -3.99
CA SER A 225 -3.34 12.34 -4.77
C SER A 225 -2.79 12.57 -6.19
N GLY A 226 -3.67 12.99 -7.10
CA GLY A 226 -3.35 13.08 -8.52
C GLY A 226 -3.32 11.71 -9.20
N GLU A 227 -3.00 11.67 -10.47
CA GLU A 227 -2.88 10.46 -11.26
C GLU A 227 -1.90 10.65 -12.42
N THR A 228 -1.34 9.55 -12.94
CA THR A 228 -0.45 9.58 -14.09
C THR A 228 -0.49 8.22 -14.82
N THR A 229 0.20 8.13 -15.96
CA THR A 229 0.51 6.85 -16.61
C THR A 229 1.88 6.34 -16.17
N TRP A 230 2.21 5.07 -16.46
CA TRP A 230 3.56 4.56 -16.23
C TRP A 230 4.60 5.35 -17.04
N CYS A 231 4.27 5.74 -18.29
CA CYS A 231 5.13 6.58 -19.12
C CYS A 231 5.31 7.98 -18.49
N GLY A 232 4.22 8.60 -18.04
CA GLY A 232 4.26 9.88 -17.33
C GLY A 232 5.09 9.79 -16.04
N PHE A 233 4.94 8.70 -15.27
CA PHE A 233 5.74 8.47 -14.07
C PHE A 233 7.22 8.29 -14.38
N ALA A 234 7.57 7.51 -15.43
CA ALA A 234 8.96 7.34 -15.87
C ALA A 234 9.60 8.67 -16.31
N ARG A 235 8.87 9.48 -17.08
CA ARG A 235 9.32 10.83 -17.47
C ARG A 235 9.58 11.71 -16.27
N ALA A 236 8.69 11.65 -15.27
CA ALA A 236 8.87 12.36 -14.02
C ALA A 236 10.13 11.93 -13.25
N VAL A 237 10.41 10.61 -13.19
CA VAL A 237 11.65 10.09 -12.59
C VAL A 237 12.88 10.62 -13.29
N PHE A 238 12.88 10.67 -14.62
CA PHE A 238 13.99 11.22 -15.40
C PHE A 238 14.19 12.72 -15.11
N GLU A 239 13.13 13.51 -15.22
CA GLU A 239 13.18 14.96 -15.01
C GLU A 239 13.69 15.32 -13.59
N GLU A 240 13.11 14.71 -12.54
CA GLU A 240 13.54 14.94 -11.14
C GLU A 240 14.99 14.47 -10.87
N SER A 241 15.52 13.59 -11.71
CA SER A 241 16.90 13.10 -11.63
C SER A 241 17.87 13.83 -12.55
N GLY A 242 17.44 14.93 -13.20
CA GLY A 242 18.27 15.71 -14.12
C GLY A 242 18.56 15.02 -15.45
N LEU A 243 17.75 14.01 -15.82
CA LEU A 243 17.83 13.30 -17.08
C LEU A 243 16.81 13.84 -18.07
N ASP A 244 17.08 13.69 -19.38
CA ASP A 244 16.16 14.10 -20.43
C ASP A 244 14.90 13.19 -20.48
N PRO A 245 13.70 13.71 -20.14
CA PRO A 245 12.45 12.93 -20.17
C PRO A 245 12.04 12.52 -21.59
N ALA A 246 12.56 13.15 -22.65
CA ALA A 246 12.30 12.77 -24.04
C ALA A 246 12.89 11.37 -24.39
N ARG A 247 13.82 10.85 -23.59
CA ARG A 247 14.34 9.49 -23.70
C ARG A 247 13.30 8.42 -23.32
N VAL A 248 12.18 8.79 -22.67
CA VAL A 248 11.08 7.90 -22.33
C VAL A 248 10.01 8.00 -23.43
N LEU A 249 9.92 6.95 -24.23
CA LEU A 249 9.00 6.84 -25.36
C LEU A 249 7.72 6.12 -24.93
N PRO A 250 6.53 6.61 -25.32
CA PRO A 250 5.28 5.93 -25.00
C PRO A 250 5.14 4.64 -25.83
N THR A 251 4.52 3.63 -25.23
CA THR A 251 4.09 2.41 -25.89
C THR A 251 2.74 1.96 -25.34
N THR A 252 2.17 0.89 -25.87
CA THR A 252 0.88 0.33 -25.42
C THR A 252 1.07 -0.96 -24.65
N THR A 253 0.07 -1.35 -23.86
CA THR A 253 0.01 -2.64 -23.18
C THR A 253 0.13 -3.81 -24.15
N ASP A 254 -0.48 -3.73 -25.34
CA ASP A 254 -0.44 -4.78 -26.36
C ASP A 254 0.98 -5.01 -26.91
N ALA A 255 1.81 -3.96 -26.94
CA ALA A 255 3.22 -4.08 -27.33
C ALA A 255 4.10 -4.70 -26.22
N PHE A 256 3.56 -4.85 -25.01
CA PHE A 256 4.27 -5.37 -23.83
C PHE A 256 3.43 -6.45 -23.11
N PRO A 257 3.12 -7.58 -23.77
CA PRO A 257 2.25 -8.60 -23.20
C PRO A 257 2.80 -9.16 -21.89
N ARG A 258 1.92 -9.32 -20.90
CA ARG A 258 2.22 -9.87 -19.58
C ARG A 258 1.27 -11.03 -19.28
N PRO A 259 1.68 -12.03 -18.47
CA PRO A 259 0.80 -13.12 -18.05
C PRO A 259 -0.47 -12.63 -17.37
N ALA A 260 -0.34 -11.71 -16.40
CA ALA A 260 -1.47 -11.13 -15.72
C ALA A 260 -2.03 -9.92 -16.47
N PRO A 261 -3.37 -9.79 -16.61
CA PRO A 261 -3.99 -8.58 -17.14
C PRO A 261 -3.67 -7.37 -16.25
N ARG A 262 -3.36 -6.24 -16.88
CA ARG A 262 -3.09 -4.98 -16.20
C ARG A 262 -4.31 -4.05 -16.32
N PRO A 263 -4.71 -3.34 -15.24
CA PRO A 263 -5.79 -2.39 -15.32
C PRO A 263 -5.41 -1.21 -16.23
N ALA A 264 -6.31 -0.84 -17.15
CA ALA A 264 -6.14 0.39 -17.94
C ALA A 264 -6.35 1.63 -17.06
N TYR A 265 -7.20 1.52 -16.04
CA TYR A 265 -7.48 2.58 -15.07
C TYR A 265 -7.59 1.99 -13.66
N SER A 266 -6.78 2.47 -12.72
CA SER A 266 -6.78 1.97 -11.34
C SER A 266 -6.72 3.08 -10.28
N VAL A 267 -7.16 4.29 -10.64
CA VAL A 267 -7.18 5.43 -9.72
C VAL A 267 -8.23 5.21 -8.63
N LEU A 268 -7.85 5.46 -7.37
CA LEU A 268 -8.69 5.27 -6.20
C LEU A 268 -9.16 6.62 -5.64
N SER A 269 -10.48 6.76 -5.33
CA SER A 269 -11.04 7.94 -4.66
C SER A 269 -10.61 8.01 -3.19
N HIS A 270 -10.36 9.22 -2.69
CA HIS A 270 -10.00 9.46 -1.28
C HIS A 270 -11.19 9.91 -0.42
N ASP A 271 -12.42 9.82 -0.91
CA ASP A 271 -13.62 10.30 -0.20
C ASP A 271 -13.82 9.64 1.17
N SER A 272 -13.40 8.37 1.33
CA SER A 272 -13.48 7.65 2.60
C SER A 272 -12.63 8.30 3.70
N LEU A 273 -11.45 8.83 3.35
CA LEU A 273 -10.59 9.57 4.27
C LEU A 273 -11.21 10.91 4.66
N GLY A 274 -11.77 11.63 3.69
CA GLY A 274 -12.46 12.92 3.94
C GLY A 274 -13.65 12.79 4.88
N ARG A 275 -14.42 11.68 4.80
CA ARG A 275 -15.56 11.41 5.69
C ARG A 275 -15.16 11.27 7.18
N VAL A 276 -13.92 10.88 7.45
CA VAL A 276 -13.40 10.73 8.81
C VAL A 276 -12.41 11.84 9.19
N GLY A 277 -12.34 12.93 8.41
CA GLY A 277 -11.51 14.09 8.68
C GLY A 277 -10.00 13.87 8.48
N ILE A 278 -9.61 12.78 7.82
CA ILE A 278 -8.21 12.49 7.52
C ILE A 278 -7.87 13.04 6.13
N ALA A 279 -6.85 13.90 6.07
CA ALA A 279 -6.38 14.44 4.81
C ALA A 279 -5.84 13.30 3.90
N PRO A 280 -6.09 13.34 2.58
CA PRO A 280 -5.51 12.39 1.66
C PRO A 280 -3.97 12.46 1.66
N VAL A 281 -3.34 11.46 1.08
CA VAL A 281 -1.89 11.47 0.84
C VAL A 281 -1.56 12.60 -0.14
N ARG A 282 -0.41 13.24 0.01
CA ARG A 282 0.05 14.32 -0.88
C ARG A 282 0.09 13.87 -2.34
N ASP A 283 0.20 14.86 -3.23
CA ASP A 283 0.35 14.63 -4.67
C ASP A 283 1.53 13.69 -4.98
N TRP A 284 1.33 12.77 -5.93
CA TRP A 284 2.32 11.77 -6.31
C TRP A 284 3.64 12.37 -6.78
N ARG A 285 3.61 13.53 -7.47
CA ARG A 285 4.81 14.20 -7.94
C ARG A 285 5.64 14.74 -6.78
N ALA A 286 5.00 15.35 -5.80
CA ALA A 286 5.65 15.81 -4.57
C ALA A 286 6.23 14.64 -3.77
N GLY A 287 5.53 13.48 -3.75
CA GLY A 287 6.03 12.24 -3.17
C GLY A 287 7.31 11.74 -3.85
N LEU A 288 7.32 11.75 -5.19
CA LEU A 288 8.50 11.36 -5.99
C LEU A 288 9.70 12.27 -5.74
N THR A 289 9.50 13.59 -5.77
CA THR A 289 10.56 14.58 -5.51
C THR A 289 11.18 14.34 -4.13
N ALA A 290 10.35 14.17 -3.09
CA ALA A 290 10.85 13.90 -1.74
C ALA A 290 11.62 12.56 -1.65
N HIS A 291 11.14 11.51 -2.33
CA HIS A 291 11.83 10.22 -2.37
C HIS A 291 13.21 10.31 -3.03
N LEU A 292 13.33 11.06 -4.12
CA LEU A 292 14.62 11.21 -4.83
C LEU A 292 15.60 12.09 -4.07
N LEU A 293 15.14 13.08 -3.31
CA LEU A 293 15.99 13.93 -2.45
C LEU A 293 16.52 13.19 -1.20
N ALA A 294 15.84 12.14 -0.75
CA ALA A 294 16.22 11.35 0.42
C ALA A 294 17.20 10.20 0.10
N ARG A 295 17.73 10.13 -1.13
CA ARG A 295 18.67 9.10 -1.63
C ARG A 295 20.11 9.34 -1.23
#